data_b297efc9ee66795a7990328554001b97
#
_entry.id   b297efc9ee66795a7990328554001b97
#
_cell.length_a   1.000
_cell.length_b   1.000
_cell.length_c   1.000
_cell.angle_alpha   90.00
_cell.angle_beta   90.00
_cell.angle_gamma   90.00
#
_symmetry.space_group_name_H-M   'P 1'
#
loop_
_entity.id
_entity.type
_entity.pdbx_description
1 polymer ?
#
loop_
_entity_poly.entity_id
_entity_poly.type
_entity_poly.pdbx_seq_one_letter_code
_entity_poly.pdbx_strand_id
1 'polypeptide(L)'
;MNARPIFDRPLTALLVALFVLFAFPVSAQQLFWDWGGGDAVGASGREIVRFSERFAPGQVVVSFGDRRLYFVAQVGEAISYPIAIPRDEDRWEGVTTVTNKRVNPSWTPTPAMTAENPRLPRWVPGGHPMNPLGVRALYLGASAYRIHGTDAPWTIGTAVSKGCIRMYNQDVLDLYPRVGLGASVTVTWERFQSSGNYASTPRAAGPRLREMRQSDLPRSF
;
A
#
# COMPACT_ATOMS: atom_id res chain seq x y z
N MET A 1 88.34 -47.15 -13.87
CA MET A 1 87.26 -48.11 -13.55
C MET A 1 86.13 -47.38 -12.85
N ASN A 2 85.00 -47.28 -13.49
CA ASN A 2 83.99 -46.26 -13.26
C ASN A 2 82.95 -46.74 -12.28
N ALA A 3 82.78 -46.01 -11.17
CA ALA A 3 81.64 -46.14 -10.31
C ALA A 3 80.67 -44.97 -10.62
N ARG A 4 79.39 -45.28 -10.92
CA ARG A 4 78.29 -44.32 -11.12
C ARG A 4 77.65 -44.02 -9.83
N PRO A 5 77.26 -42.80 -9.47
CA PRO A 5 76.44 -42.52 -8.34
C PRO A 5 74.98 -42.66 -8.69
N ILE A 6 74.27 -43.23 -7.75
CA ILE A 6 72.77 -43.42 -7.69
C ILE A 6 72.16 -42.08 -7.34
N PHE A 7 71.29 -41.59 -8.21
CA PHE A 7 70.49 -40.38 -7.94
C PHE A 7 69.24 -40.74 -7.10
N ASP A 8 69.24 -40.29 -5.87
CA ASP A 8 68.02 -40.23 -5.04
C ASP A 8 67.09 -39.11 -5.54
N ARG A 9 65.87 -39.47 -5.89
CA ARG A 9 64.81 -38.56 -6.21
C ARG A 9 63.93 -38.35 -4.95
N PRO A 10 63.76 -37.09 -4.43
CA PRO A 10 62.73 -36.87 -3.41
C PRO A 10 61.36 -36.83 -4.08
N LEU A 11 60.41 -37.59 -3.51
CA LEU A 11 58.97 -37.52 -3.80
C LEU A 11 58.45 -36.17 -3.32
N THR A 12 58.19 -35.27 -4.27
CA THR A 12 57.44 -34.05 -3.98
C THR A 12 55.93 -34.42 -4.01
N ALA A 13 55.34 -34.53 -2.83
CA ALA A 13 53.91 -34.69 -2.70
C ALA A 13 53.19 -33.41 -3.10
N LEU A 14 52.49 -33.45 -4.25
CA LEU A 14 51.65 -32.38 -4.74
C LEU A 14 50.31 -32.40 -4.02
N LEU A 15 50.12 -31.58 -2.99
CA LEU A 15 48.84 -31.32 -2.34
C LEU A 15 48.02 -30.43 -3.27
N VAL A 16 47.11 -31.05 -4.05
CA VAL A 16 46.08 -30.32 -4.80
C VAL A 16 44.96 -30.00 -3.82
N ALA A 17 44.96 -28.76 -3.32
CA ALA A 17 43.81 -28.24 -2.57
C ALA A 17 42.64 -27.99 -3.53
N LEU A 18 41.67 -28.85 -3.48
CA LEU A 18 40.40 -28.71 -4.22
C LEU A 18 39.56 -27.60 -3.58
N PHE A 19 39.69 -26.37 -4.09
CA PHE A 19 38.74 -25.28 -3.74
C PHE A 19 37.43 -25.55 -4.46
N VAL A 20 36.47 -26.17 -3.76
CA VAL A 20 35.08 -26.25 -4.23
C VAL A 20 34.46 -24.86 -4.02
N LEU A 21 34.46 -24.04 -5.06
CA LEU A 21 33.67 -22.82 -5.12
C LEU A 21 32.19 -23.20 -5.16
N PHE A 22 31.54 -23.16 -3.99
CA PHE A 22 30.09 -23.12 -3.93
C PHE A 22 29.64 -21.76 -4.49
N ALA A 23 29.38 -21.70 -5.77
CA ALA A 23 28.65 -20.61 -6.38
C ALA A 23 27.18 -20.74 -5.97
N PHE A 24 26.78 -20.06 -4.90
CA PHE A 24 25.37 -19.87 -4.61
C PHE A 24 24.81 -18.98 -5.72
N PRO A 25 23.71 -19.37 -6.39
CA PRO A 25 23.03 -18.49 -7.31
C PRO A 25 22.45 -17.32 -6.49
N VAL A 26 23.10 -16.18 -6.53
CA VAL A 26 22.50 -14.93 -6.07
C VAL A 26 21.36 -14.65 -7.03
N SER A 27 20.13 -14.94 -6.59
CA SER A 27 18.94 -14.61 -7.35
C SER A 27 18.92 -13.12 -7.60
N ALA A 28 18.97 -12.71 -8.87
CA ALA A 28 18.90 -11.32 -9.30
C ALA A 28 17.67 -10.57 -8.78
N GLN A 29 16.73 -11.28 -8.19
CA GLN A 29 15.55 -10.72 -7.51
C GLN A 29 15.84 -10.05 -6.17
N GLN A 30 16.93 -10.38 -5.48
CA GLN A 30 17.29 -9.74 -4.21
C GLN A 30 17.93 -8.36 -4.38
N LEU A 31 18.56 -8.07 -5.52
CA LEU A 31 19.19 -6.78 -5.76
C LEU A 31 18.20 -5.65 -6.07
N PHE A 32 16.93 -5.96 -6.33
CA PHE A 32 15.92 -4.94 -6.65
C PHE A 32 15.29 -4.29 -5.39
N TRP A 33 15.51 -4.86 -4.20
CA TRP A 33 14.89 -4.40 -2.95
C TRP A 33 15.80 -3.54 -2.08
N ASP A 34 17.11 -3.50 -2.39
CA ASP A 34 18.12 -2.85 -1.55
C ASP A 34 18.46 -1.41 -1.98
N TRP A 35 17.65 -0.83 -2.90
CA TRP A 35 17.83 0.54 -3.34
C TRP A 35 16.95 1.50 -2.53
N GLY A 36 17.51 1.96 -1.41
CA GLY A 36 17.02 3.16 -0.71
C GLY A 36 16.20 2.93 0.53
N GLY A 37 16.54 1.99 1.36
CA GLY A 37 15.82 1.84 2.61
C GLY A 37 16.60 1.08 3.65
N GLY A 38 17.49 1.74 4.35
CA GLY A 38 17.79 1.32 5.71
C GLY A 38 16.50 1.26 6.49
N ASP A 39 16.17 0.08 7.02
CA ASP A 39 15.28 -0.20 8.17
C ASP A 39 13.85 0.37 8.23
N ALA A 40 13.29 0.91 7.14
CA ALA A 40 11.87 1.29 7.07
C ALA A 40 10.95 0.14 6.59
N VAL A 41 11.44 -1.08 6.47
CA VAL A 41 10.67 -2.26 6.06
C VAL A 41 9.75 -2.77 7.19
N GLY A 42 9.78 -2.14 8.37
CA GLY A 42 9.17 -2.67 9.58
C GLY A 42 7.74 -2.26 9.90
N ALA A 43 7.22 -1.16 9.39
CA ALA A 43 5.88 -0.75 9.80
C ALA A 43 5.22 0.16 8.77
N SER A 44 4.61 -0.39 7.74
CA SER A 44 3.68 0.39 6.90
C SER A 44 2.49 0.91 7.72
N GLY A 45 2.24 0.37 8.90
CA GLY A 45 1.04 0.65 9.69
C GLY A 45 -0.24 0.16 9.00
N ARG A 46 -0.09 -0.73 8.00
CA ARG A 46 -1.21 -1.43 7.36
C ARG A 46 -1.78 -2.44 8.33
N GLU A 47 -3.09 -2.48 8.44
CA GLU A 47 -3.82 -3.37 9.35
C GLU A 47 -5.19 -3.76 8.79
N ILE A 48 -5.72 -4.89 9.21
CA ILE A 48 -7.11 -5.27 8.96
C ILE A 48 -7.94 -4.75 10.12
N VAL A 49 -9.00 -4.01 9.80
CA VAL A 49 -9.85 -3.35 10.80
C VAL A 49 -11.31 -3.68 10.56
N ARG A 50 -12.10 -3.66 11.63
CA ARG A 50 -13.55 -3.59 11.49
C ARG A 50 -13.93 -2.27 10.84
N PHE A 51 -14.87 -2.33 9.90
CA PHE A 51 -15.23 -1.15 9.13
C PHE A 51 -16.75 -1.03 8.98
N SER A 52 -17.22 0.15 8.61
CA SER A 52 -18.65 0.42 8.46
C SER A 52 -19.27 -0.43 7.35
N GLU A 53 -20.36 -1.14 7.67
CA GLU A 53 -21.10 -2.02 6.75
C GLU A 53 -21.83 -1.25 5.62
N ARG A 54 -21.91 0.09 5.71
CA ARG A 54 -22.50 0.93 4.65
C ARG A 54 -21.67 0.96 3.35
N PHE A 55 -20.41 0.54 3.42
CA PHE A 55 -19.53 0.47 2.26
C PHE A 55 -19.46 -0.96 1.72
N ALA A 56 -19.55 -1.09 0.40
CA ALA A 56 -19.51 -2.38 -0.26
C ALA A 56 -18.07 -2.84 -0.52
N PRO A 57 -17.81 -4.16 -0.60
CA PRO A 57 -16.52 -4.69 -0.99
C PRO A 57 -16.02 -4.10 -2.32
N GLY A 58 -14.72 -3.84 -2.41
CA GLY A 58 -14.07 -3.22 -3.56
C GLY A 58 -14.07 -1.69 -3.55
N GLN A 59 -14.81 -1.05 -2.66
CA GLN A 59 -14.77 0.41 -2.49
C GLN A 59 -13.52 0.85 -1.74
N VAL A 60 -13.11 2.09 -2.02
CA VAL A 60 -12.05 2.79 -1.31
C VAL A 60 -12.65 3.95 -0.54
N VAL A 61 -12.30 4.09 0.72
CA VAL A 61 -12.69 5.23 1.55
C VAL A 61 -11.43 5.93 2.04
N VAL A 62 -11.29 7.21 1.74
CA VAL A 62 -10.18 8.05 2.19
C VAL A 62 -10.71 8.94 3.31
N SER A 63 -10.23 8.71 4.53
CA SER A 63 -10.52 9.55 5.68
C SER A 63 -9.39 10.55 5.92
N PHE A 64 -9.64 11.81 5.69
CA PHE A 64 -8.72 12.88 6.06
C PHE A 64 -8.65 13.05 7.58
N GLY A 65 -9.75 12.79 8.27
CA GLY A 65 -9.82 12.84 9.73
C GLY A 65 -8.93 11.81 10.41
N ASP A 66 -8.85 10.59 9.87
CA ASP A 66 -7.98 9.52 10.37
C ASP A 66 -6.58 9.55 9.76
N ARG A 67 -6.39 10.28 8.66
CA ARG A 67 -5.20 10.20 7.78
C ARG A 67 -4.94 8.75 7.31
N ARG A 68 -6.03 8.08 6.95
CA ARG A 68 -6.00 6.69 6.50
C ARG A 68 -6.84 6.48 5.25
N LEU A 69 -6.42 5.51 4.46
CA LEU A 69 -7.19 4.97 3.35
C LEU A 69 -7.67 3.57 3.75
N TYR A 70 -8.91 3.27 3.50
CA TYR A 70 -9.56 1.99 3.76
C TYR A 70 -9.97 1.34 2.44
N PHE A 71 -9.47 0.16 2.18
CA PHE A 71 -9.98 -0.71 1.11
C PHE A 71 -10.96 -1.69 1.73
N VAL A 72 -12.22 -1.63 1.36
CA VAL A 72 -13.26 -2.53 1.87
C VAL A 72 -13.06 -3.91 1.27
N ALA A 73 -12.56 -4.85 2.06
CA ALA A 73 -12.24 -6.20 1.64
C ALA A 73 -13.49 -7.09 1.62
N GLN A 74 -14.32 -6.94 2.65
CA GLN A 74 -15.63 -7.58 2.78
C GLN A 74 -16.55 -6.70 3.64
N VAL A 75 -17.83 -7.04 3.70
CA VAL A 75 -18.78 -6.30 4.53
C VAL A 75 -18.32 -6.33 5.99
N GLY A 76 -18.20 -5.16 6.60
CA GLY A 76 -17.76 -5.00 7.99
C GLY A 76 -16.23 -5.06 8.20
N GLU A 77 -15.42 -5.21 7.13
CA GLU A 77 -13.97 -5.29 7.24
C GLU A 77 -13.25 -4.52 6.14
N ALA A 78 -12.19 -3.83 6.49
CA ALA A 78 -11.33 -3.13 5.55
C ALA A 78 -9.83 -3.34 5.86
N ILE A 79 -9.02 -3.20 4.81
CA ILE A 79 -7.58 -3.02 4.95
C ILE A 79 -7.32 -1.52 5.06
N SER A 80 -6.70 -1.11 6.15
CA SER A 80 -6.41 0.28 6.50
C SER A 80 -4.94 0.59 6.23
N TYR A 81 -4.67 1.69 5.53
CA TYR A 81 -3.32 2.15 5.16
C TYR A 81 -3.09 3.57 5.65
N PRO A 82 -1.95 3.89 6.26
CA PRO A 82 -1.60 5.26 6.57
C PRO A 82 -1.33 6.06 5.29
N ILE A 83 -1.74 7.32 5.26
CA ILE A 83 -1.60 8.19 4.10
C ILE A 83 -1.11 9.58 4.48
N ALA A 84 -0.47 10.28 3.52
CA ALA A 84 -0.40 11.74 3.57
C ALA A 84 -1.57 12.33 2.80
N ILE A 85 -2.12 13.41 3.33
CA ILE A 85 -3.32 14.08 2.84
C ILE A 85 -2.99 15.44 2.23
N PRO A 86 -3.92 16.06 1.48
CA PRO A 86 -3.78 17.41 1.00
C PRO A 86 -3.63 18.43 2.16
N ARG A 87 -2.91 19.52 1.88
CA ARG A 87 -2.89 20.72 2.74
C ARG A 87 -4.29 21.31 2.83
N ASP A 88 -4.54 22.13 3.85
CA ASP A 88 -5.87 22.64 4.15
C ASP A 88 -6.54 23.34 2.95
N GLU A 89 -5.77 24.12 2.20
CA GLU A 89 -6.22 24.86 1.01
C GLU A 89 -6.45 23.98 -0.23
N ASP A 90 -5.89 22.78 -0.26
CA ASP A 90 -5.97 21.84 -1.39
C ASP A 90 -6.95 20.67 -1.13
N ARG A 91 -7.69 20.71 -0.03
CA ARG A 91 -8.60 19.63 0.40
C ARG A 91 -9.88 19.61 -0.43
N TRP A 92 -10.41 18.43 -0.58
CA TRP A 92 -11.65 18.17 -1.28
C TRP A 92 -12.37 16.96 -0.67
N GLU A 93 -13.68 16.92 -0.81
CA GLU A 93 -14.53 15.81 -0.38
C GLU A 93 -15.47 15.40 -1.50
N GLY A 94 -16.00 14.21 -1.40
CA GLY A 94 -16.99 13.69 -2.32
C GLY A 94 -16.72 12.26 -2.77
N VAL A 95 -17.48 11.84 -3.76
CA VAL A 95 -17.37 10.51 -4.36
C VAL A 95 -16.85 10.64 -5.78
N THR A 96 -15.89 9.81 -6.12
CA THR A 96 -15.29 9.70 -7.45
C THR A 96 -15.06 8.23 -7.78
N THR A 97 -14.45 7.95 -8.93
CA THR A 97 -14.11 6.58 -9.34
C THR A 97 -12.67 6.50 -9.83
N VAL A 98 -12.10 5.30 -9.76
CA VAL A 98 -10.79 5.03 -10.38
C VAL A 98 -10.96 4.92 -11.89
N THR A 99 -10.46 5.88 -12.63
CA THR A 99 -10.60 5.95 -14.10
C THR A 99 -9.40 5.41 -14.87
N ASN A 100 -8.21 5.39 -14.24
CA ASN A 100 -7.00 4.87 -14.84
C ASN A 100 -6.04 4.35 -13.77
N LYS A 101 -5.14 3.44 -14.16
CA LYS A 101 -4.12 2.86 -13.30
C LYS A 101 -2.79 2.81 -14.04
N ARG A 102 -1.69 3.19 -13.38
CA ARG A 102 -0.35 3.20 -13.98
C ARG A 102 0.68 2.53 -13.08
N VAL A 103 1.47 1.67 -13.70
CA VAL A 103 2.72 1.13 -13.14
C VAL A 103 3.83 2.11 -13.51
N ASN A 104 4.65 2.48 -12.54
CA ASN A 104 5.76 3.41 -12.72
C ASN A 104 5.32 4.67 -13.53
N PRO A 105 4.35 5.45 -13.01
CA PRO A 105 3.87 6.63 -13.71
C PRO A 105 4.99 7.67 -13.86
N SER A 106 5.11 8.31 -15.02
CA SER A 106 5.93 9.52 -15.13
C SER A 106 5.25 10.69 -14.45
N TRP A 107 6.03 11.64 -13.97
CA TRP A 107 5.54 12.84 -13.31
C TRP A 107 5.91 14.10 -14.08
N THR A 108 4.96 15.02 -14.18
CA THR A 108 5.14 16.38 -14.70
C THR A 108 4.51 17.32 -13.67
N PRO A 109 5.21 18.37 -13.21
CA PRO A 109 4.62 19.35 -12.32
C PRO A 109 3.48 20.10 -13.02
N THR A 110 2.45 20.45 -12.25
CA THR A 110 1.39 21.33 -12.73
C THR A 110 1.94 22.77 -12.92
N PRO A 111 1.29 23.60 -13.74
CA PRO A 111 1.68 25.02 -13.86
C PRO A 111 1.75 25.74 -12.51
N ALA A 112 0.80 25.45 -11.60
CA ALA A 112 0.79 26.03 -10.25
C ALA A 112 2.03 25.58 -9.44
N MET A 113 2.41 24.29 -9.51
CA MET A 113 3.64 23.82 -8.85
C MET A 113 4.89 24.50 -9.39
N THR A 114 4.97 24.69 -10.71
CA THR A 114 6.10 25.36 -11.35
C THR A 114 6.16 26.83 -11.00
N ALA A 115 5.00 27.49 -10.87
CA ALA A 115 4.92 28.88 -10.43
C ALA A 115 5.40 29.07 -8.99
N GLU A 116 5.05 28.13 -8.08
CA GLU A 116 5.52 28.16 -6.69
C GLU A 116 7.01 27.80 -6.55
N ASN A 117 7.48 26.87 -7.37
CA ASN A 117 8.88 26.45 -7.39
C ASN A 117 9.41 26.26 -8.81
N PRO A 118 10.01 27.29 -9.41
CA PRO A 118 10.57 27.22 -10.76
C PRO A 118 11.77 26.26 -10.90
N ARG A 119 12.33 25.76 -9.80
CA ARG A 119 13.43 24.79 -9.81
C ARG A 119 12.98 23.34 -9.98
N LEU A 120 11.66 23.08 -9.98
CA LEU A 120 11.15 21.73 -10.22
C LEU A 120 11.56 21.24 -11.61
N PRO A 121 11.94 19.94 -11.74
CA PRO A 121 12.22 19.35 -13.04
C PRO A 121 10.97 19.40 -13.90
N ARG A 122 11.13 19.67 -15.20
CA ARG A 122 10.01 19.72 -16.15
C ARG A 122 9.29 18.37 -16.26
N TRP A 123 10.01 17.29 -16.02
CA TRP A 123 9.50 15.92 -16.11
C TRP A 123 10.41 14.97 -15.35
N VAL A 124 9.83 13.93 -14.73
CA VAL A 124 10.55 12.84 -14.07
C VAL A 124 10.05 11.52 -14.65
N PRO A 125 10.91 10.64 -15.16
CA PRO A 125 10.51 9.37 -15.74
C PRO A 125 9.91 8.42 -14.69
N GLY A 126 9.07 7.51 -15.16
CA GLY A 126 8.55 6.43 -14.32
C GLY A 126 9.68 5.51 -13.82
N GLY A 127 9.60 5.12 -12.55
CA GLY A 127 10.63 4.28 -11.90
C GLY A 127 11.86 5.04 -11.42
N HIS A 128 11.95 6.35 -11.67
CA HIS A 128 13.05 7.16 -11.13
C HIS A 128 12.90 7.27 -9.58
N PRO A 129 13.99 7.13 -8.80
CA PRO A 129 13.93 7.18 -7.33
C PRO A 129 13.31 8.47 -6.77
N MET A 130 13.53 9.59 -7.43
CA MET A 130 12.99 10.90 -7.05
C MET A 130 11.64 11.21 -7.73
N ASN A 131 10.91 10.21 -8.21
CA ASN A 131 9.59 10.44 -8.79
C ASN A 131 8.55 10.60 -7.68
N PRO A 132 7.91 11.78 -7.55
CA PRO A 132 6.95 12.03 -6.47
C PRO A 132 5.74 11.10 -6.48
N LEU A 133 5.41 10.46 -7.61
CA LEU A 133 4.31 9.51 -7.71
C LEU A 133 4.69 8.09 -7.27
N GLY A 134 5.96 7.83 -7.00
CA GLY A 134 6.42 6.50 -6.61
C GLY A 134 6.18 5.43 -7.68
N VAL A 135 5.85 4.23 -7.23
CA VAL A 135 5.83 3.02 -8.10
C VAL A 135 4.47 2.71 -8.73
N ARG A 136 3.36 3.26 -8.21
CA ARG A 136 1.99 3.03 -8.70
C ARG A 136 1.15 4.28 -8.53
N ALA A 137 0.19 4.47 -9.44
CA ALA A 137 -0.83 5.50 -9.30
C ALA A 137 -2.20 5.01 -9.78
N LEU A 138 -3.25 5.38 -9.02
CA LEU A 138 -4.66 5.26 -9.38
C LEU A 138 -5.19 6.68 -9.61
N TYR A 139 -5.76 6.92 -10.78
CA TYR A 139 -6.26 8.23 -11.20
C TYR A 139 -7.75 8.34 -10.87
N LEU A 140 -8.17 9.49 -10.36
CA LEU A 140 -9.50 9.68 -9.78
C LEU A 140 -10.35 10.62 -10.68
N GLY A 141 -11.42 10.08 -11.25
CA GLY A 141 -12.34 10.83 -12.10
C GLY A 141 -11.65 11.52 -13.28
N ALA A 142 -12.16 12.68 -13.65
CA ALA A 142 -11.54 13.57 -14.64
C ALA A 142 -10.55 14.57 -14.01
N SER A 143 -10.28 14.44 -12.70
CA SER A 143 -9.43 15.37 -11.96
C SER A 143 -7.93 15.06 -12.13
N ALA A 144 -7.09 15.98 -11.65
CA ALA A 144 -5.65 15.74 -11.51
C ALA A 144 -5.31 14.93 -10.26
N TYR A 145 -6.29 14.52 -9.45
CA TYR A 145 -6.05 13.82 -8.18
C TYR A 145 -5.75 12.34 -8.39
N ARG A 146 -4.88 11.82 -7.54
CA ARG A 146 -4.41 10.43 -7.60
C ARG A 146 -4.24 9.88 -6.20
N ILE A 147 -4.37 8.55 -6.07
CA ILE A 147 -3.80 7.77 -4.98
C ILE A 147 -2.51 7.17 -5.52
N HIS A 148 -1.36 7.42 -4.88
CA HIS A 148 -0.07 7.04 -5.43
C HIS A 148 0.99 6.76 -4.36
N GLY A 149 2.08 6.12 -4.74
CA GLY A 149 3.26 5.96 -3.91
C GLY A 149 4.00 7.28 -3.66
N THR A 150 5.21 7.23 -3.13
CA THR A 150 5.98 8.46 -2.88
C THR A 150 7.49 8.19 -2.87
N ASP A 151 8.27 9.20 -3.24
CA ASP A 151 9.70 9.31 -3.00
C ASP A 151 10.03 9.90 -1.61
N ALA A 152 9.00 10.39 -0.89
CA ALA A 152 9.12 11.07 0.40
C ALA A 152 8.30 10.34 1.49
N PRO A 153 8.67 9.09 1.88
CA PRO A 153 7.89 8.26 2.82
C PRO A 153 7.74 8.88 4.20
N TRP A 154 8.65 9.75 4.63
CA TRP A 154 8.58 10.50 5.89
C TRP A 154 7.40 11.48 5.97
N THR A 155 6.73 11.76 4.84
CA THR A 155 5.55 12.64 4.80
C THR A 155 4.25 11.90 5.11
N ILE A 156 4.25 10.58 5.16
CA ILE A 156 3.04 9.81 5.49
C ILE A 156 2.57 10.17 6.91
N GLY A 157 1.27 10.34 7.07
CA GLY A 157 0.66 10.83 8.31
C GLY A 157 0.54 12.36 8.41
N THR A 158 1.03 13.12 7.42
CA THR A 158 1.00 14.60 7.45
C THR A 158 0.14 15.18 6.33
N ALA A 159 -0.14 16.50 6.40
CA ALA A 159 -0.89 17.26 5.41
C ALA A 159 0.09 18.07 4.54
N VAL A 160 0.45 17.55 3.36
CA VAL A 160 1.54 18.12 2.54
C VAL A 160 1.27 18.15 1.04
N SER A 161 0.24 17.45 0.54
CA SER A 161 0.02 17.32 -0.90
C SER A 161 -0.85 18.45 -1.46
N LYS A 162 -0.86 18.57 -2.79
CA LYS A 162 -1.71 19.47 -3.56
C LYS A 162 -2.93 18.73 -4.12
N GLY A 163 -3.68 18.04 -3.25
CA GLY A 163 -4.91 17.32 -3.60
C GLY A 163 -4.75 15.81 -3.77
N CYS A 164 -3.54 15.28 -3.99
CA CYS A 164 -3.30 13.84 -4.11
C CYS A 164 -3.21 13.14 -2.75
N ILE A 165 -3.46 11.84 -2.74
CA ILE A 165 -3.33 10.96 -1.58
C ILE A 165 -2.03 10.15 -1.74
N ARG A 166 -1.06 10.35 -0.82
CA ARG A 166 0.22 9.64 -0.86
C ARG A 166 0.20 8.44 0.05
N MET A 167 0.78 7.34 -0.40
CA MET A 167 0.95 6.09 0.33
C MET A 167 2.43 5.70 0.37
N TYR A 168 2.82 4.87 1.32
CA TYR A 168 4.08 4.15 1.18
C TYR A 168 4.09 3.33 -0.11
N ASN A 169 5.24 3.19 -0.76
CA ASN A 169 5.35 2.43 -2.00
C ASN A 169 4.91 0.97 -1.83
N GLN A 170 5.24 0.33 -0.72
CA GLN A 170 4.79 -1.03 -0.39
C GLN A 170 3.27 -1.13 -0.22
N ASP A 171 2.63 -0.09 0.34
CA ASP A 171 1.18 -0.08 0.56
C ASP A 171 0.41 0.13 -0.74
N VAL A 172 0.89 1.01 -1.62
CA VAL A 172 0.26 1.17 -2.93
C VAL A 172 0.50 -0.04 -3.83
N LEU A 173 1.60 -0.79 -3.66
CA LEU A 173 1.81 -2.07 -4.34
C LEU A 173 0.78 -3.12 -3.89
N ASP A 174 0.41 -3.15 -2.61
CA ASP A 174 -0.63 -4.04 -2.09
C ASP A 174 -2.04 -3.60 -2.51
N LEU A 175 -2.34 -2.30 -2.47
CA LEU A 175 -3.64 -1.74 -2.84
C LEU A 175 -3.92 -1.87 -4.34
N TYR A 176 -2.92 -1.62 -5.19
CA TYR A 176 -3.07 -1.51 -6.63
C TYR A 176 -3.76 -2.69 -7.32
N PRO A 177 -3.42 -3.96 -7.07
CA PRO A 177 -4.11 -5.09 -7.67
C PRO A 177 -5.54 -5.28 -7.15
N ARG A 178 -5.84 -4.82 -5.94
CA ARG A 178 -7.16 -5.00 -5.28
C ARG A 178 -8.21 -4.07 -5.86
N VAL A 179 -7.83 -2.86 -6.27
CA VAL A 179 -8.75 -1.83 -6.74
C VAL A 179 -8.95 -1.94 -8.25
N GLY A 180 -10.17 -2.21 -8.69
CA GLY A 180 -10.54 -2.25 -10.10
C GLY A 180 -10.73 -0.86 -10.72
N LEU A 181 -10.71 -0.80 -12.06
CA LEU A 181 -11.23 0.36 -12.79
C LEU A 181 -12.74 0.50 -12.51
N GLY A 182 -13.22 1.73 -12.34
CA GLY A 182 -14.59 2.01 -11.95
C GLY A 182 -14.86 1.88 -10.46
N ALA A 183 -13.91 1.40 -9.66
CA ALA A 183 -14.07 1.31 -8.20
C ALA A 183 -14.41 2.68 -7.62
N SER A 184 -15.44 2.72 -6.75
CA SER A 184 -15.87 3.94 -6.06
C SER A 184 -14.83 4.34 -5.02
N VAL A 185 -14.52 5.65 -4.97
CA VAL A 185 -13.63 6.26 -4.00
C VAL A 185 -14.38 7.37 -3.28
N THR A 186 -14.64 7.19 -2.00
CA THR A 186 -15.24 8.20 -1.13
C THR A 186 -14.15 8.92 -0.37
N VAL A 187 -14.10 10.25 -0.45
CA VAL A 187 -13.16 11.09 0.30
C VAL A 187 -13.95 11.92 1.30
N THR A 188 -13.56 11.87 2.57
CA THR A 188 -14.32 12.48 3.67
C THR A 188 -13.44 12.85 4.86
N TRP A 189 -13.97 13.72 5.73
CA TRP A 189 -13.41 14.06 7.04
C TRP A 189 -13.89 13.14 8.15
N GLU A 190 -14.86 12.29 7.87
CA GLU A 190 -15.36 11.34 8.85
C GLU A 190 -14.23 10.45 9.38
N ARG A 191 -14.24 10.23 10.69
CA ARG A 191 -13.31 9.33 11.36
C ARG A 191 -13.96 7.97 11.56
N PHE A 192 -13.26 6.92 11.16
CA PHE A 192 -13.65 5.51 11.31
C PHE A 192 -12.85 4.81 12.40
N GLN A 193 -11.66 5.31 12.71
CA GLN A 193 -10.84 4.89 13.85
C GLN A 193 -11.09 5.83 15.05
N SER A 194 -12.31 5.97 15.49
CA SER A 194 -12.54 6.58 16.79
C SER A 194 -12.34 5.52 17.85
N SER A 195 -11.20 5.61 18.57
CA SER A 195 -11.03 5.15 19.95
C SER A 195 -11.72 3.82 20.26
N GLY A 196 -11.02 2.70 20.10
CA GLY A 196 -11.19 1.47 20.88
C GLY A 196 -12.57 0.93 21.30
N ASN A 197 -13.67 1.40 20.75
CA ASN A 197 -15.02 0.98 21.09
C ASN A 197 -15.96 1.04 19.88
N TYR A 198 -15.75 0.21 18.85
CA TYR A 198 -16.91 -0.43 18.28
C TYR A 198 -17.29 -1.58 19.24
N ALA A 199 -17.82 -1.20 20.41
CA ALA A 199 -18.71 -2.08 21.13
C ALA A 199 -19.74 -2.51 20.09
N SER A 200 -19.78 -3.81 19.80
CA SER A 200 -20.86 -4.43 19.07
C SER A 200 -22.17 -3.77 19.51
N THR A 201 -22.75 -2.93 18.63
CA THR A 201 -24.18 -2.59 18.80
C THR A 201 -24.85 -3.93 18.90
N PRO A 202 -25.53 -4.26 20.02
CA PRO A 202 -26.19 -5.53 20.12
C PRO A 202 -27.13 -5.58 18.92
N ARG A 203 -26.95 -6.58 18.07
CA ARG A 203 -27.92 -6.91 17.02
C ARG A 203 -29.28 -6.75 17.66
N ALA A 204 -30.03 -5.73 17.25
CA ALA A 204 -31.35 -5.49 17.76
C ALA A 204 -32.07 -6.83 17.67
N ALA A 205 -32.39 -7.43 18.83
CA ALA A 205 -33.09 -8.67 18.87
C ALA A 205 -34.37 -8.42 18.09
N GLY A 206 -34.50 -9.07 16.94
CA GLY A 206 -35.71 -9.03 16.14
C GLY A 206 -36.89 -9.32 17.09
N PRO A 207 -38.06 -8.76 16.82
CA PRO A 207 -39.21 -8.91 17.74
C PRO A 207 -39.34 -10.39 18.04
N ARG A 208 -39.24 -10.76 19.34
CA ARG A 208 -39.50 -12.11 19.79
C ARG A 208 -40.89 -12.44 19.29
N LEU A 209 -41.00 -13.42 18.43
CA LEU A 209 -42.27 -14.06 18.10
C LEU A 209 -42.85 -14.50 19.43
N ARG A 210 -43.87 -13.79 19.86
CA ARG A 210 -44.66 -14.15 21.03
C ARG A 210 -45.29 -15.50 20.70
N GLU A 211 -44.84 -16.55 21.39
CA GLU A 211 -45.52 -17.85 21.32
C GLU A 211 -46.99 -17.62 21.62
N MET A 212 -47.82 -17.72 20.59
CA MET A 212 -49.28 -17.74 20.76
C MET A 212 -49.64 -18.99 21.55
N ARG A 213 -50.08 -18.79 22.78
CA ARG A 213 -50.63 -19.89 23.57
C ARG A 213 -51.88 -20.40 22.89
N GLN A 214 -52.09 -21.69 22.99
CA GLN A 214 -53.27 -22.42 22.45
C GLN A 214 -54.61 -21.87 22.93
N SER A 215 -54.61 -20.99 23.94
CA SER A 215 -55.77 -20.27 24.46
C SER A 215 -56.27 -19.09 23.61
N ASP A 216 -55.46 -18.66 22.62
CA ASP A 216 -55.70 -17.44 21.81
C ASP A 216 -56.37 -17.76 20.45
N LEU A 217 -56.77 -19.03 20.23
CA LEU A 217 -57.51 -19.45 19.05
C LEU A 217 -59.02 -19.21 19.27
N PRO A 218 -59.74 -18.53 18.34
CA PRO A 218 -61.18 -18.36 18.43
C PRO A 218 -61.83 -19.72 18.30
N ARG A 219 -62.71 -20.03 19.26
CA ARG A 219 -63.57 -21.21 19.19
C ARG A 219 -64.57 -21.00 18.05
N SER A 220 -64.47 -21.87 17.06
CA SER A 220 -65.35 -21.94 15.93
C SER A 220 -66.78 -22.35 16.48
N PHE A 221 -67.72 -21.58 16.06
CA PHE A 221 -69.13 -21.97 16.10
C PHE A 221 -69.45 -22.85 14.91
#